data_526c70a15442618cd9ac9d2811276631
#
_entry.id   526c70a15442618cd9ac9d2811276631
#
_cell.length_a   1.000
_cell.length_b   1.000
_cell.length_c   1.000
_cell.angle_alpha   90.00
_cell.angle_beta   90.00
_cell.angle_gamma   90.00
#
_symmetry.space_group_name_H-M   'P 1'
#
loop_
_entity.id
_entity.type
_entity.pdbx_description
1 polymer ?
#
loop_
_entity_poly.entity_id
_entity_poly.type
_entity_poly.pdbx_seq_one_letter_code
_entity_poly.pdbx_strand_id
1 'polypeptide(L)'
;MWHTCRWCCLTNNKTNDHQRLLVAFDMDGTLVDGRLVFAVADRLGLSDKVRQIQENPTLLGYQQSQNIARLFKGISVNEISEGIESLRLIRNCEKVVGELKEQGHVLGIISDSYDIAVNYVAKKLNFDFSESNSLELDTNGKLTGNLKMPLGWQENGCYCKISVCKRYCLRRNAQKFQIGPDRTVAIGDTKSDLCMVEEAGLGIAFMPKHRVLEERADLSINEPNLAKLAQMISSL
;
A
#
# COMPACT_ATOMS: atom_id res chain seq x y z
N MET A 1 41.06 -6.92 -48.65
CA MET A 1 39.65 -7.21 -48.43
C MET A 1 39.36 -7.03 -46.94
N TRP A 2 38.74 -5.92 -46.65
CA TRP A 2 38.44 -5.49 -45.25
C TRP A 2 36.97 -5.80 -45.02
N HIS A 3 36.64 -6.74 -44.09
CA HIS A 3 35.29 -6.95 -43.59
C HIS A 3 35.10 -6.09 -42.35
N THR A 4 34.37 -5.02 -42.54
CA THR A 4 33.84 -4.15 -41.44
C THR A 4 32.82 -4.90 -40.61
N CYS A 5 33.13 -5.14 -39.35
CA CYS A 5 32.25 -5.69 -38.34
C CYS A 5 31.19 -4.65 -37.94
N ARG A 6 29.96 -4.90 -38.37
CA ARG A 6 28.78 -4.02 -38.18
C ARG A 6 27.94 -4.49 -36.99
N TRP A 7 28.51 -4.47 -35.78
CA TRP A 7 27.75 -4.74 -34.55
C TRP A 7 28.38 -4.00 -33.38
N CYS A 8 28.14 -2.69 -33.30
CA CYS A 8 28.40 -1.89 -32.10
C CYS A 8 27.43 -0.73 -32.07
N CYS A 9 26.14 -1.03 -31.90
CA CYS A 9 25.14 -0.07 -31.42
C CYS A 9 24.30 -0.78 -30.36
N LEU A 10 24.96 -1.21 -29.27
CA LEU A 10 24.26 -1.36 -28.01
C LEU A 10 24.00 0.05 -27.49
N THR A 11 22.80 0.51 -27.68
CA THR A 11 22.28 1.71 -27.03
C THR A 11 22.47 1.57 -25.53
N ASN A 12 23.43 2.29 -24.99
CA ASN A 12 23.58 2.53 -23.57
C ASN A 12 22.35 3.33 -23.10
N ASN A 13 21.27 2.66 -22.81
CA ASN A 13 20.25 3.18 -21.90
C ASN A 13 20.84 3.12 -20.47
N LYS A 14 21.79 3.99 -20.17
CA LYS A 14 22.06 4.44 -18.81
C LYS A 14 20.87 5.32 -18.43
N THR A 15 19.74 4.71 -18.11
CA THR A 15 18.71 5.37 -17.32
C THR A 15 19.40 5.87 -16.05
N ASN A 16 19.19 7.13 -15.74
CA ASN A 16 19.71 7.83 -14.55
C ASN A 16 19.33 7.07 -13.28
N ASP A 17 20.13 6.10 -12.90
CA ASP A 17 19.93 5.26 -11.69
C ASP A 17 19.95 6.12 -10.41
N HIS A 18 20.51 7.35 -10.51
CA HIS A 18 20.60 8.33 -9.42
C HIS A 18 19.26 9.05 -9.11
N GLN A 19 18.26 8.97 -9.99
CA GLN A 19 16.95 9.65 -9.80
C GLN A 19 15.79 8.68 -9.51
N ARG A 20 16.04 7.37 -9.53
CA ARG A 20 14.99 6.36 -9.34
C ARG A 20 14.60 6.28 -7.86
N LEU A 21 13.33 6.51 -7.57
CA LEU A 21 12.74 6.39 -6.23
C LEU A 21 11.93 5.10 -6.10
N LEU A 22 11.75 4.63 -4.86
CA LEU A 22 10.70 3.69 -4.48
C LEU A 22 9.59 4.46 -3.79
N VAL A 23 8.40 4.45 -4.38
CA VAL A 23 7.22 5.15 -3.84
C VAL A 23 6.21 4.14 -3.35
N ALA A 24 6.03 4.07 -2.04
CA ALA A 24 5.12 3.14 -1.37
C ALA A 24 3.85 3.87 -0.93
N PHE A 25 2.71 3.36 -1.35
CA PHE A 25 1.39 3.88 -1.01
C PHE A 25 0.67 2.94 -0.04
N ASP A 26 -0.04 3.48 0.94
CA ASP A 26 -1.17 2.78 1.49
C ASP A 26 -2.31 2.72 0.46
N MET A 27 -3.29 1.81 0.65
CA MET A 27 -4.42 1.67 -0.25
C MET A 27 -5.66 2.41 0.27
N ASP A 28 -6.16 2.02 1.43
CA ASP A 28 -7.46 2.43 1.98
C ASP A 28 -7.41 3.87 2.53
N GLY A 29 -8.04 4.81 1.85
CA GLY A 29 -8.02 6.24 2.19
C GLY A 29 -6.86 7.02 1.55
N THR A 30 -5.97 6.33 0.80
CA THR A 30 -4.83 6.94 0.10
C THR A 30 -4.94 6.78 -1.41
N LEU A 31 -5.12 5.58 -1.94
CA LEU A 31 -5.38 5.32 -3.37
C LEU A 31 -6.87 5.22 -3.66
N VAL A 32 -7.65 4.64 -2.74
CA VAL A 32 -9.10 4.52 -2.85
C VAL A 32 -9.79 5.36 -1.77
N ASP A 33 -10.94 5.94 -2.13
CA ASP A 33 -11.78 6.72 -1.21
C ASP A 33 -12.64 5.77 -0.39
N GLY A 34 -12.27 5.58 0.86
CA GLY A 34 -12.90 4.66 1.79
C GLY A 34 -12.00 3.50 2.22
N ARG A 35 -12.60 2.49 2.85
CA ARG A 35 -11.91 1.31 3.38
C ARG A 35 -12.62 0.03 2.95
N LEU A 36 -11.87 -0.92 2.38
CA LEU A 36 -12.40 -2.19 1.91
C LEU A 36 -13.24 -2.93 2.96
N VAL A 37 -12.72 -3.02 4.17
CA VAL A 37 -13.41 -3.77 5.24
C VAL A 37 -14.81 -3.20 5.54
N PHE A 38 -15.00 -1.89 5.43
CA PHE A 38 -16.32 -1.26 5.57
C PHE A 38 -17.18 -1.43 4.33
N ALA A 39 -16.61 -1.31 3.13
CA ALA A 39 -17.37 -1.54 1.90
C ALA A 39 -17.96 -2.95 1.83
N VAL A 40 -17.21 -3.96 2.31
CA VAL A 40 -17.70 -5.34 2.44
C VAL A 40 -18.70 -5.46 3.59
N ALA A 41 -18.40 -4.92 4.77
CA ALA A 41 -19.22 -5.02 5.96
C ALA A 41 -20.59 -4.35 5.79
N ASP A 42 -20.67 -3.20 5.11
CA ASP A 42 -21.93 -2.48 4.85
C ASP A 42 -22.89 -3.33 4.01
N ARG A 43 -22.38 -4.02 2.98
CA ARG A 43 -23.17 -4.92 2.13
C ARG A 43 -23.73 -6.13 2.91
N LEU A 44 -23.05 -6.53 3.98
CA LEU A 44 -23.37 -7.70 4.80
C LEU A 44 -24.09 -7.35 6.11
N GLY A 45 -24.32 -6.06 6.39
CA GLY A 45 -24.89 -5.61 7.65
C GLY A 45 -23.97 -5.85 8.85
N LEU A 46 -22.64 -5.84 8.65
CA LEU A 46 -21.62 -6.12 9.68
C LEU A 46 -20.83 -4.91 10.13
N SER A 47 -21.12 -3.70 9.63
CA SER A 47 -20.33 -2.49 9.87
C SER A 47 -20.14 -2.15 11.33
N ASP A 48 -21.18 -2.29 12.16
CA ASP A 48 -21.08 -2.05 13.61
C ASP A 48 -20.13 -3.02 14.30
N LYS A 49 -20.13 -4.30 13.87
CA LYS A 49 -19.20 -5.31 14.41
C LYS A 49 -17.75 -5.01 14.01
N VAL A 50 -17.52 -4.58 12.77
CA VAL A 50 -16.19 -4.16 12.32
C VAL A 50 -15.72 -2.95 13.13
N ARG A 51 -16.60 -1.94 13.32
CA ARG A 51 -16.29 -0.76 14.13
C ARG A 51 -15.93 -1.12 15.55
N GLN A 52 -16.73 -1.96 16.22
CA GLN A 52 -16.45 -2.44 17.57
C GLN A 52 -15.08 -3.13 17.69
N ILE A 53 -14.68 -3.94 16.68
CA ILE A 53 -13.35 -4.58 16.68
C ILE A 53 -12.24 -3.52 16.52
N GLN A 54 -12.40 -2.57 15.61
CA GLN A 54 -11.37 -1.55 15.34
C GLN A 54 -11.21 -0.53 16.47
N GLU A 55 -12.27 -0.21 17.17
CA GLU A 55 -12.28 0.73 18.29
C GLU A 55 -11.92 0.07 19.64
N ASN A 56 -11.75 -1.26 19.68
CA ASN A 56 -11.42 -1.97 20.92
C ASN A 56 -9.95 -1.69 21.32
N PRO A 57 -9.72 -0.92 22.41
CA PRO A 57 -8.37 -0.51 22.82
C PRO A 57 -7.53 -1.66 23.40
N THR A 58 -8.16 -2.80 23.73
CA THR A 58 -7.45 -3.98 24.27
C THR A 58 -6.85 -4.85 23.18
N LEU A 59 -7.24 -4.66 21.91
CA LEU A 59 -6.75 -5.44 20.78
C LEU A 59 -5.57 -4.71 20.10
N LEU A 60 -4.50 -5.46 19.86
CA LEU A 60 -3.42 -5.02 18.99
C LEU A 60 -3.88 -5.02 17.53
N GLY A 61 -3.26 -4.20 16.67
CA GLY A 61 -3.68 -4.06 15.26
C GLY A 61 -3.77 -5.38 14.52
N TYR A 62 -2.79 -6.30 14.70
CA TYR A 62 -2.88 -7.63 14.06
C TYR A 62 -4.03 -8.49 14.58
N GLN A 63 -4.42 -8.33 15.87
CA GLN A 63 -5.57 -9.04 16.44
C GLN A 63 -6.90 -8.49 15.91
N GLN A 64 -6.97 -7.17 15.68
CA GLN A 64 -8.12 -6.55 15.02
C GLN A 64 -8.30 -7.13 13.60
N SER A 65 -7.23 -7.22 12.82
CA SER A 65 -7.26 -7.82 11.47
C SER A 65 -7.71 -9.29 11.50
N GLN A 66 -7.23 -10.10 12.45
CA GLN A 66 -7.67 -11.48 12.64
C GLN A 66 -9.15 -11.59 12.99
N ASN A 67 -9.65 -10.74 13.88
CA ASN A 67 -11.05 -10.77 14.31
C ASN A 67 -11.99 -10.35 13.18
N ILE A 68 -11.60 -9.37 12.36
CA ILE A 68 -12.36 -8.98 11.16
C ILE A 68 -12.38 -10.12 10.14
N ALA A 69 -11.25 -10.79 9.88
CA ALA A 69 -11.21 -11.94 8.99
C ALA A 69 -12.12 -13.08 9.48
N ARG A 70 -12.16 -13.35 10.79
CA ARG A 70 -13.10 -14.34 11.39
C ARG A 70 -14.55 -13.93 11.22
N LEU A 71 -14.87 -12.64 11.32
CA LEU A 71 -16.20 -12.11 11.11
C LEU A 71 -16.69 -12.34 9.67
N PHE A 72 -15.75 -12.35 8.70
CA PHE A 72 -16.03 -12.60 7.28
C PHE A 72 -15.99 -14.08 6.88
N LYS A 73 -15.90 -15.01 7.84
CA LYS A 73 -15.96 -16.45 7.55
C LYS A 73 -17.21 -16.82 6.76
N GLY A 74 -17.04 -17.61 5.69
CA GLY A 74 -18.13 -18.07 4.82
C GLY A 74 -18.52 -17.12 3.70
N ILE A 75 -17.96 -15.91 3.67
CA ILE A 75 -18.13 -14.94 2.57
C ILE A 75 -17.35 -15.45 1.34
N SER A 76 -17.88 -15.25 0.16
CA SER A 76 -17.21 -15.61 -1.10
C SER A 76 -16.20 -14.56 -1.53
N VAL A 77 -15.23 -14.96 -2.37
CA VAL A 77 -14.30 -14.04 -3.03
C VAL A 77 -15.03 -12.95 -3.83
N ASN A 78 -16.18 -13.30 -4.45
CA ASN A 78 -16.96 -12.36 -5.23
C ASN A 78 -17.49 -11.19 -4.38
N GLU A 79 -17.94 -11.48 -3.13
CA GLU A 79 -18.42 -10.42 -2.23
C GLU A 79 -17.31 -9.46 -1.82
N ILE A 80 -16.05 -9.96 -1.66
CA ILE A 80 -14.87 -9.11 -1.46
C ILE A 80 -14.57 -8.28 -2.73
N SER A 81 -14.61 -8.89 -3.90
CA SER A 81 -14.37 -8.22 -5.18
C SER A 81 -15.38 -7.10 -5.45
N GLU A 82 -16.67 -7.36 -5.21
CA GLU A 82 -17.71 -6.34 -5.30
C GLU A 82 -17.50 -5.19 -4.30
N GLY A 83 -16.95 -5.49 -3.12
CA GLY A 83 -16.58 -4.47 -2.13
C GLY A 83 -15.52 -3.51 -2.68
N ILE A 84 -14.44 -4.03 -3.29
CA ILE A 84 -13.39 -3.16 -3.84
C ILE A 84 -13.85 -2.39 -5.08
N GLU A 85 -14.67 -3.01 -5.93
CA GLU A 85 -15.22 -2.35 -7.13
C GLU A 85 -16.17 -1.18 -6.77
N SER A 86 -16.79 -1.21 -5.59
CA SER A 86 -17.63 -0.11 -5.10
C SER A 86 -16.83 1.10 -4.65
N LEU A 87 -15.53 0.97 -4.36
CA LEU A 87 -14.66 2.06 -3.95
C LEU A 87 -14.15 2.84 -5.16
N ARG A 88 -14.18 4.16 -5.04
CA ARG A 88 -13.65 5.06 -6.07
C ARG A 88 -12.16 5.29 -5.83
N LEU A 89 -11.40 5.48 -6.90
CA LEU A 89 -10.03 5.98 -6.78
C LEU A 89 -10.05 7.45 -6.31
N ILE A 90 -9.07 7.81 -5.50
CA ILE A 90 -8.82 9.21 -5.14
C ILE A 90 -8.57 10.02 -6.42
N ARG A 91 -9.03 11.27 -6.40
CA ARG A 91 -8.91 12.18 -7.55
C ARG A 91 -7.46 12.27 -8.05
N ASN A 92 -7.27 12.16 -9.36
CA ASN A 92 -5.97 12.14 -10.06
C ASN A 92 -5.05 10.93 -9.73
N CYS A 93 -5.55 9.88 -9.07
CA CYS A 93 -4.75 8.71 -8.73
C CYS A 93 -4.11 8.08 -9.98
N GLU A 94 -4.91 7.72 -11.01
CA GLU A 94 -4.43 7.09 -12.24
C GLU A 94 -3.38 7.97 -12.96
N LYS A 95 -3.64 9.28 -13.03
CA LYS A 95 -2.74 10.24 -13.67
C LYS A 95 -1.39 10.29 -12.94
N VAL A 96 -1.39 10.47 -11.63
CA VAL A 96 -0.18 10.61 -10.83
C VAL A 96 0.64 9.31 -10.82
N VAL A 97 -0.02 8.17 -10.67
CA VAL A 97 0.67 6.86 -10.75
C VAL A 97 1.29 6.66 -12.14
N GLY A 98 0.60 7.03 -13.22
CA GLY A 98 1.12 6.98 -14.58
C GLY A 98 2.36 7.87 -14.76
N GLU A 99 2.30 9.13 -14.33
CA GLU A 99 3.43 10.08 -14.38
C GLU A 99 4.66 9.56 -13.63
N LEU A 100 4.49 9.03 -12.42
CA LEU A 100 5.58 8.47 -11.63
C LEU A 100 6.19 7.20 -12.29
N LYS A 101 5.37 6.39 -12.95
CA LYS A 101 5.85 5.23 -13.73
C LYS A 101 6.65 5.67 -14.95
N GLU A 102 6.19 6.67 -15.69
CA GLU A 102 6.89 7.23 -16.85
C GLU A 102 8.24 7.84 -16.46
N GLN A 103 8.36 8.37 -15.25
CA GLN A 103 9.63 8.85 -14.67
C GLN A 103 10.57 7.71 -14.26
N GLY A 104 10.14 6.45 -14.34
CA GLY A 104 10.95 5.26 -14.05
C GLY A 104 11.02 4.89 -12.57
N HIS A 105 10.18 5.46 -11.72
CA HIS A 105 10.10 5.11 -10.31
C HIS A 105 9.53 3.70 -10.09
N VAL A 106 9.92 3.07 -8.97
CA VAL A 106 9.33 1.80 -8.50
C VAL A 106 8.14 2.13 -7.63
N LEU A 107 6.95 1.66 -8.00
CA LEU A 107 5.73 1.93 -7.25
C LEU A 107 5.21 0.67 -6.56
N GLY A 108 4.83 0.80 -5.29
CA GLY A 108 4.29 -0.30 -4.50
C GLY A 108 3.09 0.08 -3.66
N ILE A 109 2.25 -0.92 -3.36
CA ILE A 109 1.18 -0.82 -2.38
C ILE A 109 1.60 -1.62 -1.15
N ILE A 110 1.56 -0.99 0.03
CA ILE A 110 1.77 -1.64 1.33
C ILE A 110 0.55 -1.37 2.20
N SER A 111 -0.32 -2.36 2.36
CA SER A 111 -1.60 -2.21 3.02
C SER A 111 -1.89 -3.31 4.05
N ASP A 112 -2.58 -2.98 5.12
CA ASP A 112 -3.14 -3.96 6.07
C ASP A 112 -4.51 -4.52 5.64
N SER A 113 -4.93 -4.20 4.41
CA SER A 113 -6.10 -4.75 3.73
C SER A 113 -5.85 -6.17 3.18
N TYR A 114 -6.73 -6.69 2.31
CA TYR A 114 -6.67 -8.06 1.82
C TYR A 114 -6.11 -8.14 0.40
N ASP A 115 -5.32 -9.18 0.13
CA ASP A 115 -4.61 -9.44 -1.13
C ASP A 115 -5.52 -9.41 -2.36
N ILE A 116 -6.75 -9.92 -2.28
CA ILE A 116 -7.72 -9.88 -3.37
C ILE A 116 -7.93 -8.45 -3.86
N ALA A 117 -8.16 -7.52 -2.92
CA ALA A 117 -8.41 -6.12 -3.25
C ALA A 117 -7.12 -5.37 -3.59
N VAL A 118 -6.05 -5.59 -2.83
CA VAL A 118 -4.76 -4.94 -3.07
C VAL A 118 -4.21 -5.31 -4.45
N ASN A 119 -4.29 -6.58 -4.83
CA ASN A 119 -3.87 -7.05 -6.16
C ASN A 119 -4.76 -6.53 -7.29
N TYR A 120 -6.06 -6.36 -7.05
CA TYR A 120 -6.96 -5.72 -8.02
C TYR A 120 -6.52 -4.28 -8.31
N VAL A 121 -6.28 -3.48 -7.27
CA VAL A 121 -5.82 -2.08 -7.42
C VAL A 121 -4.42 -2.02 -8.02
N ALA A 122 -3.50 -2.88 -7.55
CA ALA A 122 -2.13 -2.94 -8.05
C ALA A 122 -2.09 -3.27 -9.55
N LYS A 123 -2.89 -4.24 -10.00
CA LYS A 123 -2.99 -4.60 -11.42
C LYS A 123 -3.63 -3.48 -12.24
N LYS A 124 -4.71 -2.86 -11.74
CA LYS A 124 -5.40 -1.76 -12.42
C LYS A 124 -4.49 -0.56 -12.66
N LEU A 125 -3.65 -0.22 -11.69
CA LEU A 125 -2.75 0.93 -11.71
C LEU A 125 -1.30 0.58 -12.13
N ASN A 126 -1.03 -0.67 -12.50
CA ASN A 126 0.29 -1.15 -12.94
C ASN A 126 1.42 -0.92 -11.92
N PHE A 127 1.18 -1.26 -10.65
CA PHE A 127 2.19 -1.22 -9.60
C PHE A 127 3.23 -2.35 -9.75
N ASP A 128 4.47 -2.12 -9.30
CA ASP A 128 5.58 -3.08 -9.40
C ASP A 128 5.54 -4.15 -8.31
N PHE A 129 4.97 -3.83 -7.15
CA PHE A 129 4.79 -4.77 -6.05
C PHE A 129 3.58 -4.41 -5.17
N SER A 130 3.12 -5.40 -4.42
CA SER A 130 2.09 -5.23 -3.40
C SER A 130 2.39 -6.11 -2.18
N GLU A 131 2.12 -5.58 -0.98
CA GLU A 131 2.26 -6.25 0.30
C GLU A 131 0.95 -6.10 1.08
N SER A 132 0.38 -7.22 1.51
CA SER A 132 -0.92 -7.21 2.18
C SER A 132 -1.16 -8.47 3.00
N ASN A 133 -2.27 -8.51 3.72
CA ASN A 133 -2.77 -9.73 4.33
C ASN A 133 -3.35 -10.66 3.27
N SER A 134 -3.19 -11.99 3.45
CA SER A 134 -3.74 -12.99 2.55
C SER A 134 -4.90 -13.74 3.22
N LEU A 135 -6.06 -13.73 2.58
CA LEU A 135 -7.23 -14.46 3.03
C LEU A 135 -7.12 -15.93 2.63
N GLU A 136 -7.40 -16.83 3.58
CA GLU A 136 -7.47 -18.26 3.28
C GLU A 136 -8.87 -18.65 2.79
N LEU A 137 -8.91 -19.40 1.70
CA LEU A 137 -10.14 -19.90 1.08
C LEU A 137 -10.29 -21.40 1.32
N ASP A 138 -11.53 -21.85 1.46
CA ASP A 138 -11.89 -23.26 1.42
C ASP A 138 -11.99 -23.78 -0.04
N THR A 139 -12.26 -25.06 -0.19
CA THR A 139 -12.42 -25.73 -1.51
C THR A 139 -13.58 -25.20 -2.34
N ASN A 140 -14.52 -24.46 -1.74
CA ASN A 140 -15.67 -23.84 -2.40
C ASN A 140 -15.45 -22.36 -2.71
N GLY A 141 -14.25 -21.82 -2.49
CA GLY A 141 -13.92 -20.40 -2.70
C GLY A 141 -14.53 -19.45 -1.67
N LYS A 142 -14.84 -19.96 -0.47
CA LYS A 142 -15.32 -19.16 0.66
C LYS A 142 -14.20 -18.91 1.66
N LEU A 143 -14.25 -17.76 2.32
CA LEU A 143 -13.31 -17.39 3.37
C LEU A 143 -13.41 -18.37 4.55
N THR A 144 -12.27 -18.93 4.97
CA THR A 144 -12.19 -19.78 6.18
C THR A 144 -12.29 -18.98 7.48
N GLY A 145 -12.05 -17.66 7.41
CA GLY A 145 -11.88 -16.77 8.55
C GLY A 145 -10.43 -16.71 9.06
N ASN A 146 -9.53 -17.47 8.46
CA ASN A 146 -8.10 -17.41 8.77
C ASN A 146 -7.43 -16.32 7.91
N LEU A 147 -6.39 -15.72 8.47
CA LEU A 147 -5.64 -14.65 7.84
C LEU A 147 -4.14 -14.93 7.95
N LYS A 148 -3.47 -15.04 6.81
CA LYS A 148 -2.01 -15.07 6.75
C LYS A 148 -1.52 -13.63 6.73
N MET A 149 -0.74 -13.26 7.73
CA MET A 149 -0.24 -11.91 7.95
C MET A 149 1.27 -11.88 7.76
N PRO A 150 1.84 -10.94 7.00
CA PRO A 150 3.29 -10.77 6.88
C PRO A 150 3.98 -10.43 8.20
N LEU A 151 3.26 -9.73 9.12
CA LEU A 151 3.81 -9.21 10.39
C LEU A 151 5.09 -8.38 10.17
N GLY A 152 6.25 -8.90 10.52
CA GLY A 152 7.57 -8.29 10.29
C GLY A 152 8.02 -7.28 11.35
N TRP A 153 7.14 -6.82 12.24
CA TRP A 153 7.50 -5.87 13.30
C TRP A 153 8.44 -6.47 14.37
N GLN A 154 8.40 -7.79 14.57
CA GLN A 154 9.32 -8.50 15.47
C GLN A 154 10.74 -8.55 14.90
N GLU A 155 10.87 -8.72 13.58
CA GLU A 155 12.15 -8.87 12.89
C GLU A 155 12.97 -7.58 12.85
N ASN A 156 12.30 -6.43 12.85
CA ASN A 156 12.95 -5.12 12.75
C ASN A 156 12.78 -4.23 14.01
N GLY A 157 12.23 -4.80 15.10
CA GLY A 157 12.00 -4.06 16.35
C GLY A 157 10.97 -2.94 16.23
N CYS A 158 10.03 -3.02 15.27
CA CYS A 158 9.02 -1.98 15.09
C CYS A 158 7.94 -2.02 16.19
N TYR A 159 7.53 -0.86 16.62
CA TYR A 159 6.49 -0.69 17.64
C TYR A 159 5.05 -0.91 17.15
N CYS A 160 4.82 -0.99 15.83
CA CYS A 160 3.48 -0.86 15.23
C CYS A 160 2.49 -1.99 15.60
N LYS A 161 2.97 -3.24 15.76
CA LYS A 161 2.17 -4.43 16.10
C LYS A 161 0.89 -4.58 15.27
N ILE A 162 0.99 -4.23 13.97
CA ILE A 162 -0.09 -4.40 12.98
C ILE A 162 0.14 -5.67 12.15
N SER A 163 -0.87 -6.10 11.39
CA SER A 163 -0.82 -7.34 10.59
C SER A 163 0.20 -7.29 9.46
N VAL A 164 0.46 -6.10 8.91
CA VAL A 164 1.48 -5.83 7.90
C VAL A 164 2.37 -4.71 8.42
N CYS A 165 3.56 -5.02 8.91
CA CYS A 165 4.52 -3.99 9.33
C CYS A 165 5.02 -3.23 8.10
N LYS A 166 4.48 -2.03 7.87
CA LYS A 166 4.74 -1.25 6.67
C LYS A 166 6.20 -0.79 6.59
N ARG A 167 6.86 -0.50 7.73
CA ARG A 167 8.32 -0.26 7.80
C ARG A 167 9.13 -1.45 7.28
N TYR A 168 8.79 -2.66 7.72
CA TYR A 168 9.46 -3.89 7.28
C TYR A 168 9.29 -4.11 5.78
N CYS A 169 8.08 -3.97 5.28
CA CYS A 169 7.77 -4.12 3.86
C CYS A 169 8.49 -3.06 3.00
N LEU A 170 8.55 -1.80 3.45
CA LEU A 170 9.27 -0.73 2.76
C LEU A 170 10.76 -1.07 2.64
N ARG A 171 11.42 -1.41 3.75
CA ARG A 171 12.86 -1.80 3.78
C ARG A 171 13.15 -2.98 2.86
N ARG A 172 12.34 -4.03 2.96
CA ARG A 172 12.52 -5.26 2.16
C ARG A 172 12.41 -4.98 0.66
N ASN A 173 11.44 -4.18 0.25
CA ASN A 173 11.27 -3.82 -1.16
C ASN A 173 12.34 -2.83 -1.63
N ALA A 174 12.76 -1.84 -0.82
CA ALA A 174 13.87 -0.97 -1.14
C ALA A 174 15.16 -1.79 -1.40
N GLN A 175 15.47 -2.77 -0.55
CA GLN A 175 16.59 -3.68 -0.74
C GLN A 175 16.43 -4.52 -2.02
N LYS A 176 15.25 -5.10 -2.26
CA LYS A 176 14.95 -5.90 -3.46
C LYS A 176 15.17 -5.13 -4.76
N PHE A 177 14.78 -3.86 -4.80
CA PHE A 177 14.93 -2.99 -5.96
C PHE A 177 16.24 -2.20 -5.97
N GLN A 178 17.15 -2.43 -4.99
CA GLN A 178 18.45 -1.78 -4.85
C GLN A 178 18.34 -0.24 -4.74
N ILE A 179 17.30 0.24 -4.03
CA ILE A 179 17.05 1.65 -3.79
C ILE A 179 17.46 1.98 -2.35
N GLY A 180 18.26 3.03 -2.16
CA GLY A 180 18.70 3.49 -0.85
C GLY A 180 17.53 4.02 0.01
N PRO A 181 17.65 3.99 1.35
CA PRO A 181 16.59 4.47 2.25
C PRO A 181 16.20 5.93 1.99
N ASP A 182 17.17 6.77 1.73
CA ASP A 182 17.03 8.18 1.39
C ASP A 182 16.26 8.45 0.09
N ARG A 183 16.12 7.44 -0.75
CA ARG A 183 15.36 7.47 -2.01
C ARG A 183 14.03 6.72 -1.94
N THR A 184 13.48 6.55 -0.75
CA THR A 184 12.15 5.99 -0.55
C THR A 184 11.15 7.08 -0.22
N VAL A 185 9.94 6.96 -0.75
CA VAL A 185 8.80 7.82 -0.43
C VAL A 185 7.69 6.94 0.12
N ALA A 186 7.06 7.34 1.21
CA ALA A 186 5.93 6.64 1.80
C ALA A 186 4.73 7.57 1.98
N ILE A 187 3.56 7.12 1.56
CA ILE A 187 2.32 7.89 1.61
C ILE A 187 1.25 7.09 2.35
N GLY A 188 0.61 7.69 3.35
CA GLY A 188 -0.46 7.06 4.12
C GLY A 188 -1.36 8.06 4.83
N ASP A 189 -2.50 7.59 5.38
CA ASP A 189 -3.57 8.42 5.94
C ASP A 189 -3.85 8.15 7.43
N THR A 190 -3.36 7.03 7.99
CA THR A 190 -3.66 6.63 9.37
C THR A 190 -2.42 6.34 10.20
N LYS A 191 -2.61 6.11 11.50
CA LYS A 191 -1.53 5.69 12.42
C LYS A 191 -0.90 4.34 12.03
N SER A 192 -1.57 3.51 11.22
CA SER A 192 -0.98 2.26 10.73
C SER A 192 0.16 2.51 9.72
N ASP A 193 0.19 3.69 9.13
CA ASP A 193 1.21 4.12 8.17
C ASP A 193 2.43 4.76 8.84
N LEU A 194 2.27 5.17 10.09
CA LEU A 194 3.26 5.95 10.82
C LEU A 194 4.67 5.34 10.73
N CYS A 195 4.77 4.03 10.90
CA CYS A 195 6.08 3.38 10.92
C CYS A 195 6.78 3.35 9.54
N MET A 196 6.07 3.40 8.42
CA MET A 196 6.72 3.54 7.11
C MET A 196 6.95 5.00 6.73
N VAL A 197 6.08 5.90 7.16
CA VAL A 197 6.22 7.35 6.94
C VAL A 197 7.45 7.87 7.68
N GLU A 198 7.67 7.47 8.93
CA GLU A 198 8.89 7.79 9.70
C GLU A 198 10.17 7.15 9.15
N GLU A 199 10.06 6.04 8.43
CA GLU A 199 11.20 5.30 7.90
C GLU A 199 11.67 5.80 6.55
N ALA A 200 10.76 6.34 5.75
CA ALA A 200 11.06 6.76 4.38
C ALA A 200 12.00 7.97 4.34
N GLY A 201 12.75 8.11 3.24
CA GLY A 201 13.52 9.33 2.94
C GLY A 201 12.60 10.56 2.77
N LEU A 202 11.35 10.36 2.34
CA LEU A 202 10.28 11.35 2.37
C LEU A 202 8.98 10.70 2.81
N GLY A 203 8.50 11.05 3.98
CA GLY A 203 7.22 10.61 4.53
C GLY A 203 6.11 11.63 4.28
N ILE A 204 5.01 11.20 3.68
CA ILE A 204 3.88 12.07 3.33
C ILE A 204 2.60 11.60 4.04
N ALA A 205 2.00 12.47 4.83
CA ALA A 205 0.68 12.28 5.38
C ALA A 205 -0.37 12.77 4.37
N PHE A 206 -1.19 11.85 3.88
CA PHE A 206 -2.27 12.18 2.94
C PHE A 206 -3.61 12.16 3.66
N MET A 207 -4.34 13.30 3.68
CA MET A 207 -5.62 13.41 4.40
C MET A 207 -5.57 12.77 5.80
N PRO A 208 -4.58 13.12 6.65
CA PRO A 208 -4.27 12.39 7.87
C PRO A 208 -5.47 12.34 8.81
N LYS A 209 -5.85 11.14 9.23
CA LYS A 209 -6.94 10.88 10.18
C LYS A 209 -6.47 10.92 11.64
N HIS A 210 -5.16 10.99 11.87
CA HIS A 210 -4.57 11.02 13.19
C HIS A 210 -3.46 12.06 13.23
N ARG A 211 -3.56 12.99 14.19
CA ARG A 211 -2.61 14.07 14.38
C ARG A 211 -1.14 13.60 14.48
N VAL A 212 -0.91 12.45 15.11
CA VAL A 212 0.45 11.88 15.23
C VAL A 212 1.08 11.57 13.86
N LEU A 213 0.30 11.19 12.86
CA LEU A 213 0.84 10.96 11.52
C LEU A 213 1.23 12.29 10.86
N GLU A 214 0.40 13.32 10.99
CA GLU A 214 0.69 14.64 10.45
C GLU A 214 1.93 15.28 11.10
N GLU A 215 2.09 15.12 12.41
CA GLU A 215 3.25 15.65 13.17
C GLU A 215 4.58 14.94 12.86
N ARG A 216 4.53 13.71 12.35
CA ARG A 216 5.71 12.87 12.09
C ARG A 216 6.06 12.75 10.61
N ALA A 217 5.17 13.15 9.74
CA ALA A 217 5.45 13.21 8.31
C ALA A 217 6.27 14.45 7.96
N ASP A 218 7.09 14.35 6.91
CA ASP A 218 7.83 15.48 6.37
C ASP A 218 6.91 16.48 5.68
N LEU A 219 5.86 15.96 5.02
CA LEU A 219 4.87 16.77 4.30
C LEU A 219 3.45 16.27 4.56
N SER A 220 2.47 17.17 4.43
CA SER A 220 1.04 16.84 4.52
C SER A 220 0.26 17.35 3.32
N ILE A 221 -0.66 16.52 2.83
CA ILE A 221 -1.64 16.85 1.79
C ILE A 221 -3.03 16.76 2.41
N ASN A 222 -3.69 17.90 2.60
CA ASN A 222 -5.00 18.01 3.25
C ASN A 222 -6.16 18.20 2.25
N GLU A 223 -5.96 17.78 1.00
CA GLU A 223 -6.97 17.77 -0.05
C GLU A 223 -7.12 16.33 -0.59
N PRO A 224 -8.34 15.84 -0.89
CA PRO A 224 -8.57 14.49 -1.43
C PRO A 224 -8.19 14.44 -2.93
N ASN A 225 -6.95 14.79 -3.24
CA ASN A 225 -6.42 14.94 -4.59
C ASN A 225 -4.91 14.68 -4.61
N LEU A 226 -4.48 13.69 -5.38
CA LEU A 226 -3.08 13.31 -5.47
C LEU A 226 -2.23 14.21 -6.41
N ALA A 227 -2.83 15.18 -7.11
CA ALA A 227 -2.12 15.99 -8.10
C ALA A 227 -0.84 16.67 -7.55
N LYS A 228 -0.85 17.10 -6.28
CA LYS A 228 0.32 17.72 -5.64
C LYS A 228 1.46 16.74 -5.41
N LEU A 229 1.16 15.44 -5.29
CA LEU A 229 2.15 14.41 -4.99
C LEU A 229 3.21 14.28 -6.09
N ALA A 230 2.79 14.29 -7.37
CA ALA A 230 3.73 14.22 -8.49
C ALA A 230 4.72 15.38 -8.48
N GLN A 231 4.24 16.61 -8.19
CA GLN A 231 5.11 17.80 -8.10
C GLN A 231 6.09 17.70 -6.93
N MET A 232 5.65 17.24 -5.76
CA MET A 232 6.48 17.06 -4.58
C MET A 232 7.59 16.03 -4.84
N ILE A 233 7.27 14.91 -5.48
CA ILE A 233 8.23 13.84 -5.79
C ILE A 233 9.21 14.28 -6.89
N SER A 234 8.74 15.00 -7.91
CA SER A 234 9.62 15.48 -9.00
C SER A 234 10.62 16.55 -8.56
N SER A 235 10.47 17.10 -7.36
CA SER A 235 11.42 18.07 -6.78
C SER A 235 12.55 17.44 -5.96
N LEU A 236 12.56 16.11 -5.80
CA LEU A 236 13.61 15.31 -5.14
C LEU A 236 14.71 14.93 -6.13
#